data_11cf2f4dca2277d7e3b9268a0762890c
#
_entry.id   11cf2f4dca2277d7e3b9268a0762890c
#
_cell.length_a   1.000
_cell.length_b   1.000
_cell.length_c   1.000
_cell.angle_alpha   90.00
_cell.angle_beta   90.00
_cell.angle_gamma   90.00
#
_symmetry.space_group_name_H-M   'P 1'
#
loop_
_entity.id
_entity.type
_entity.pdbx_description
1 polymer ?
#
loop_
_entity_poly.entity_id
_entity_poly.type
_entity_poly.pdbx_seq_one_letter_code
_entity_poly.pdbx_strand_id
1 'polypeptide(L)'
;DYPCDAYIHSIQNGIDYSGIHHCLITHIHADHLYPSDFEYLRSGFCKLPEDYEGFHLYGSVDVEAKVAKIAERTNGKLVFHCIKPFEPFFIGEMKVTALKALHGTPNPYIYLIEKNGTALLYAHDTDIFPEETWDYLRKCGVTLRAASLDCTGGVHEDLEYTGHMCV
;
A
#
# COMPACT_ATOMS: atom_id res chain seq x y z
N ASP A 1 0.69 1.12 3.40
CA ASP A 1 -0.60 1.59 3.92
C ASP A 1 -0.42 2.76 4.87
N TYR A 2 -1.48 3.53 5.08
CA TYR A 2 -1.50 4.68 5.98
C TYR A 2 -2.78 4.64 6.81
N PRO A 3 -2.78 3.89 7.93
CA PRO A 3 -3.94 3.67 8.79
C PRO A 3 -4.26 4.89 9.68
N CYS A 4 -5.45 4.89 10.29
CA CYS A 4 -5.91 5.97 11.17
C CYS A 4 -5.10 6.11 12.48
N ASP A 5 -4.36 5.08 12.86
CA ASP A 5 -3.48 5.06 14.05
C ASP A 5 -2.00 5.29 13.72
N ALA A 6 -1.66 5.62 12.46
CA ALA A 6 -0.30 5.89 12.02
C ALA A 6 0.42 6.91 12.91
N TYR A 7 -0.28 7.97 13.33
CA TYR A 7 0.28 9.00 14.21
C TYR A 7 0.65 8.45 15.60
N ILE A 8 -0.21 7.60 16.17
CA ILE A 8 0.06 6.96 17.48
C ILE A 8 1.27 6.05 17.36
N HIS A 9 1.34 5.25 16.30
CA HIS A 9 2.47 4.37 16.03
C HIS A 9 3.77 5.14 15.85
N SER A 10 3.75 6.30 15.21
CA SER A 10 4.95 7.14 15.07
C SER A 10 5.50 7.58 16.42
N ILE A 11 4.63 8.03 17.32
CA ILE A 11 5.04 8.45 18.68
C ILE A 11 5.56 7.27 19.50
N GLN A 12 4.81 6.17 19.52
CA GLN A 12 5.14 4.99 20.32
C GLN A 12 6.45 4.33 19.90
N ASN A 13 6.76 4.34 18.61
CA ASN A 13 7.92 3.66 18.05
C ASN A 13 9.04 4.62 17.63
N GLY A 14 8.89 5.92 17.85
CA GLY A 14 9.88 6.93 17.47
C GLY A 14 10.09 7.03 15.95
N ILE A 15 9.05 6.79 15.15
CA ILE A 15 9.12 6.84 13.69
C ILE A 15 9.00 8.29 13.24
N ASP A 16 10.02 8.79 12.55
CA ASP A 16 9.97 10.09 11.89
C ASP A 16 9.44 9.95 10.45
N TYR A 17 8.23 10.43 10.23
CA TYR A 17 7.61 10.43 8.90
C TYR A 17 8.12 11.53 7.98
N SER A 18 8.89 12.50 8.48
CA SER A 18 9.38 13.61 7.64
C SER A 18 10.30 13.17 6.49
N GLY A 19 10.98 12.05 6.67
CA GLY A 19 11.82 11.42 5.64
C GLY A 19 11.12 10.38 4.76
N ILE A 20 9.80 10.16 4.93
CA ILE A 20 9.04 9.18 4.17
C ILE A 20 8.26 9.91 3.07
N HIS A 21 8.62 9.68 1.82
CA HIS A 21 8.03 10.36 0.66
C HIS A 21 7.15 9.45 -0.21
N HIS A 22 7.16 8.14 0.02
CA HIS A 22 6.42 7.18 -0.81
C HIS A 22 5.61 6.23 0.06
N CYS A 23 4.35 5.99 -0.32
CA CYS A 23 3.45 5.08 0.37
C CYS A 23 2.66 4.24 -0.64
N LEU A 24 2.72 2.92 -0.50
CA LEU A 24 1.91 1.97 -1.23
C LEU A 24 0.62 1.72 -0.45
N ILE A 25 -0.53 1.82 -1.11
CA ILE A 25 -1.85 1.56 -0.50
C ILE A 25 -2.43 0.30 -1.11
N THR A 26 -2.72 -0.68 -0.26
CA THR A 26 -3.28 -1.95 -0.69
C THR A 26 -4.74 -1.82 -1.12
N HIS A 27 -5.57 -1.13 -0.32
CA HIS A 27 -6.99 -0.97 -0.58
C HIS A 27 -7.61 0.17 0.25
N ILE A 28 -8.94 0.33 0.16
CA ILE A 28 -9.66 1.52 0.64
C ILE A 28 -10.27 1.42 2.04
N HIS A 29 -10.04 0.35 2.81
CA HIS A 29 -10.51 0.29 4.20
C HIS A 29 -9.79 1.33 5.08
N ALA A 30 -10.44 1.80 6.14
CA ALA A 30 -9.96 2.91 6.96
C ALA A 30 -8.71 2.57 7.79
N ASP A 31 -8.49 1.31 8.06
CA ASP A 31 -7.30 0.76 8.71
C ASP A 31 -6.10 0.58 7.78
N HIS A 32 -6.28 0.82 6.47
CA HIS A 32 -5.23 0.84 5.46
C HIS A 32 -5.09 2.19 4.76
N LEU A 33 -6.17 2.97 4.69
CA LEU A 33 -6.16 4.30 4.09
C LEU A 33 -7.00 5.27 4.92
N TYR A 34 -6.36 6.18 5.62
CA TYR A 34 -6.99 7.27 6.35
C TYR A 34 -6.69 8.63 5.71
N PRO A 35 -7.47 9.07 4.70
CA PRO A 35 -7.15 10.24 3.89
C PRO A 35 -7.11 11.55 4.67
N SER A 36 -7.84 11.65 5.79
CA SER A 36 -7.97 12.89 6.55
C SER A 36 -6.64 13.46 7.02
N ASP A 37 -5.65 12.62 7.30
CA ASP A 37 -4.35 13.08 7.75
C ASP A 37 -3.53 13.78 6.65
N PHE A 38 -3.80 13.47 5.39
CA PHE A 38 -3.15 14.17 4.28
C PHE A 38 -3.57 15.64 4.16
N GLU A 39 -4.65 16.06 4.84
CA GLU A 39 -5.02 17.48 4.96
C GLU A 39 -3.91 18.31 5.63
N TYR A 40 -3.05 17.68 6.46
CA TYR A 40 -1.90 18.36 7.07
C TYR A 40 -0.84 18.82 6.05
N LEU A 41 -0.81 18.25 4.85
CA LEU A 41 0.07 18.71 3.77
C LEU A 41 -0.36 20.05 3.15
N ARG A 42 -1.52 20.58 3.53
CA ARG A 42 -1.99 21.89 3.05
C ARG A 42 -1.19 23.02 3.68
N SER A 43 -1.07 24.10 2.92
CA SER A 43 -0.45 25.33 3.42
C SER A 43 -1.15 25.82 4.70
N GLY A 44 -0.36 26.15 5.72
CA GLY A 44 -0.82 26.64 7.01
C GLY A 44 -1.04 25.56 8.08
N PHE A 45 -1.04 24.26 7.71
CA PHE A 45 -1.15 23.17 8.68
C PHE A 45 0.20 22.59 9.08
N CYS A 46 1.13 22.48 8.15
CA CYS A 46 2.50 22.07 8.45
C CYS A 46 3.51 22.99 7.75
N LYS A 47 4.74 22.96 8.24
CA LYS A 47 5.87 23.67 7.65
C LYS A 47 6.74 22.65 6.91
N LEU A 48 6.58 22.59 5.62
CA LEU A 48 7.37 21.72 4.75
C LEU A 48 8.66 22.43 4.31
N PRO A 49 9.75 21.69 4.05
CA PRO A 49 10.94 22.23 3.40
C PRO A 49 10.63 22.88 2.05
N GLU A 50 11.45 23.85 1.62
CA GLU A 50 11.26 24.53 0.32
C GLU A 50 11.42 23.57 -0.87
N ASP A 51 12.29 22.59 -0.72
CA ASP A 51 12.60 21.54 -1.70
C ASP A 51 11.72 20.28 -1.56
N TYR A 52 10.64 20.36 -0.79
CA TYR A 52 9.75 19.21 -0.60
C TYR A 52 9.04 18.84 -1.90
N GLU A 53 9.42 17.72 -2.49
CA GLU A 53 8.91 17.23 -3.77
C GLU A 53 7.48 16.67 -3.71
N GLY A 54 6.99 16.39 -2.52
CA GLY A 54 5.64 15.87 -2.28
C GLY A 54 5.65 14.51 -1.57
N PHE A 55 4.46 14.10 -1.13
CA PHE A 55 4.18 12.77 -0.62
C PHE A 55 3.47 11.97 -1.72
N HIS A 56 4.09 10.89 -2.17
CA HIS A 56 3.66 10.08 -3.30
C HIS A 56 2.88 8.88 -2.82
N LEU A 57 1.59 8.81 -3.16
CA LEU A 57 0.74 7.66 -2.93
C LEU A 57 0.59 6.83 -4.21
N TYR A 58 0.68 5.52 -4.06
CA TYR A 58 0.48 4.56 -5.15
C TYR A 58 -0.67 3.63 -4.78
N GLY A 59 -1.64 3.47 -5.66
CA GLY A 59 -2.79 2.61 -5.39
C GLY A 59 -3.71 2.43 -6.59
N SER A 60 -4.84 1.77 -6.36
CA SER A 60 -5.87 1.53 -7.38
C SER A 60 -6.65 2.81 -7.68
N VAL A 61 -7.49 2.75 -8.71
CA VAL A 61 -8.44 3.81 -9.06
C VAL A 61 -9.41 4.14 -7.90
N ASP A 62 -9.72 3.18 -7.04
CA ASP A 62 -10.58 3.39 -5.88
C ASP A 62 -9.87 4.18 -4.79
N VAL A 63 -8.58 3.95 -4.61
CA VAL A 63 -7.71 4.77 -3.74
C VAL A 63 -7.64 6.20 -4.28
N GLU A 64 -7.43 6.38 -5.59
CA GLU A 64 -7.46 7.68 -6.24
C GLU A 64 -8.73 8.45 -5.93
N ALA A 65 -9.88 7.82 -6.12
CA ALA A 65 -11.19 8.42 -5.85
C ALA A 65 -11.35 8.89 -4.39
N LYS A 66 -10.75 8.17 -3.43
CA LYS A 66 -10.76 8.52 -2.01
C LYS A 66 -9.90 9.74 -1.69
N VAL A 67 -8.76 9.92 -2.36
CA VAL A 67 -7.79 10.98 -2.04
C VAL A 67 -7.88 12.20 -2.95
N ALA A 68 -8.57 12.12 -4.08
CA ALA A 68 -8.59 13.15 -5.13
C ALA A 68 -8.89 14.57 -4.60
N LYS A 69 -9.96 14.73 -3.82
CA LYS A 69 -10.35 16.04 -3.27
C LYS A 69 -9.31 16.61 -2.30
N ILE A 70 -8.58 15.75 -1.59
CA ILE A 70 -7.53 16.17 -0.67
C ILE A 70 -6.29 16.54 -1.48
N ALA A 71 -5.92 15.73 -2.46
CA ALA A 71 -4.79 16.01 -3.34
C ALA A 71 -4.91 17.38 -4.01
N GLU A 72 -6.09 17.74 -4.55
CA GLU A 72 -6.36 19.07 -5.12
C GLU A 72 -6.08 20.21 -4.14
N ARG A 73 -6.37 20.05 -2.85
CA ARG A 73 -6.19 21.07 -1.82
C ARG A 73 -4.77 21.23 -1.34
N THR A 74 -3.89 20.27 -1.61
CA THR A 74 -2.51 20.27 -1.13
C THR A 74 -1.56 21.02 -2.09
N ASN A 75 -2.05 21.56 -3.22
CA ASN A 75 -1.23 22.25 -4.23
C ASN A 75 -0.02 21.39 -4.69
N GLY A 76 -0.26 20.12 -4.99
CA GLY A 76 0.76 19.20 -5.47
C GLY A 76 1.66 18.60 -4.39
N LYS A 77 1.37 18.82 -3.09
CA LYS A 77 2.12 18.20 -2.00
C LYS A 77 1.68 16.77 -1.71
N LEU A 78 0.49 16.37 -2.13
CA LEU A 78 0.05 14.99 -2.24
C LEU A 78 -0.05 14.62 -3.72
N VAL A 79 0.80 13.71 -4.16
CA VAL A 79 0.88 13.25 -5.56
C VAL A 79 0.36 11.83 -5.62
N PHE A 80 -0.71 11.60 -6.37
CA PHE A 80 -1.25 10.26 -6.53
C PHE A 80 -0.79 9.61 -7.85
N HIS A 81 -0.41 8.35 -7.77
CA HIS A 81 -0.04 7.50 -8.88
C HIS A 81 -1.02 6.34 -8.99
N CYS A 82 -1.93 6.41 -9.96
CA CYS A 82 -2.84 5.32 -10.27
C CYS A 82 -2.06 4.19 -10.94
N ILE A 83 -1.92 3.06 -10.25
CA ILE A 83 -1.16 1.91 -10.73
C ILE A 83 -2.11 0.80 -11.18
N LYS A 84 -1.62 -0.05 -12.08
CA LYS A 84 -2.36 -1.21 -12.57
C LYS A 84 -1.71 -2.50 -12.10
N PRO A 85 -2.51 -3.54 -11.83
CA PRO A 85 -1.95 -4.81 -11.43
C PRO A 85 -1.10 -5.41 -12.56
N PHE A 86 -0.02 -6.09 -12.18
CA PHE A 86 0.96 -6.76 -13.05
C PHE A 86 1.81 -5.83 -13.93
N GLU A 87 1.64 -4.51 -13.86
CA GLU A 87 2.49 -3.52 -14.51
C GLU A 87 3.54 -3.01 -13.50
N PRO A 88 4.83 -3.30 -13.68
CA PRO A 88 5.85 -2.85 -12.76
C PRO A 88 6.14 -1.36 -12.90
N PHE A 89 6.45 -0.71 -11.77
CA PHE A 89 6.94 0.66 -11.72
C PHE A 89 8.14 0.77 -10.75
N PHE A 90 8.77 1.94 -10.69
CA PHE A 90 9.96 2.12 -9.88
C PHE A 90 9.79 3.21 -8.82
N ILE A 91 10.29 2.94 -7.62
CA ILE A 91 10.49 3.91 -6.54
C ILE A 91 11.99 3.87 -6.21
N GLY A 92 12.72 4.88 -6.70
CA GLY A 92 14.17 4.84 -6.65
C GLY A 92 14.72 3.58 -7.35
N GLU A 93 15.50 2.78 -6.63
CA GLU A 93 16.05 1.52 -7.14
C GLU A 93 15.14 0.29 -6.93
N MET A 94 14.01 0.48 -6.28
CA MET A 94 13.06 -0.60 -6.05
C MET A 94 12.11 -0.73 -7.24
N LYS A 95 11.99 -1.94 -7.78
CA LYS A 95 10.93 -2.29 -8.72
C LYS A 95 9.75 -2.81 -7.93
N VAL A 96 8.58 -2.20 -8.13
CA VAL A 96 7.35 -2.56 -7.42
C VAL A 96 6.32 -3.04 -8.42
N THR A 97 5.66 -4.14 -8.10
CA THR A 97 4.54 -4.65 -8.88
C THR A 97 3.34 -4.86 -7.97
N ALA A 98 2.23 -4.21 -8.27
CA ALA A 98 0.95 -4.53 -7.65
C ALA A 98 0.43 -5.84 -8.22
N LEU A 99 -0.04 -6.73 -7.37
CA LEU A 99 -0.70 -7.97 -7.75
C LEU A 99 -2.11 -7.94 -7.20
N LYS A 100 -3.04 -8.64 -7.84
CA LYS A 100 -4.42 -8.70 -7.36
C LYS A 100 -4.52 -9.52 -6.08
N ALA A 101 -5.29 -9.00 -5.15
CA ALA A 101 -5.71 -9.66 -3.93
C ALA A 101 -7.17 -10.10 -4.03
N LEU A 102 -7.62 -10.91 -3.07
CA LEU A 102 -9.01 -11.30 -2.89
C LEU A 102 -9.49 -10.82 -1.53
N HIS A 103 -10.17 -9.66 -1.51
CA HIS A 103 -10.64 -9.02 -0.30
C HIS A 103 -11.97 -8.29 -0.54
N GLY A 104 -12.68 -7.90 0.52
CA GLY A 104 -14.03 -7.33 0.47
C GLY A 104 -14.12 -5.89 -0.06
N THR A 105 -13.16 -5.43 -0.87
CA THR A 105 -13.15 -4.09 -1.47
C THR A 105 -12.93 -4.15 -2.97
N PRO A 106 -13.28 -3.09 -3.73
CA PRO A 106 -12.88 -2.99 -5.12
C PRO A 106 -11.37 -2.89 -5.29
N ASN A 107 -10.82 -3.59 -6.28
CA ASN A 107 -9.41 -3.55 -6.69
C ASN A 107 -8.39 -3.58 -5.54
N PRO A 108 -8.44 -4.57 -4.63
CA PRO A 108 -7.44 -4.72 -3.59
C PRO A 108 -6.13 -5.25 -4.19
N TYR A 109 -5.00 -4.76 -3.68
CA TYR A 109 -3.66 -5.13 -4.14
C TYR A 109 -2.81 -5.68 -3.00
N ILE A 110 -1.92 -6.60 -3.37
CA ILE A 110 -0.71 -6.94 -2.62
C ILE A 110 0.49 -6.48 -3.44
N TYR A 111 1.67 -6.38 -2.83
CA TYR A 111 2.84 -5.81 -3.49
C TYR A 111 4.03 -6.75 -3.49
N LEU A 112 4.61 -6.95 -4.67
CA LEU A 112 5.93 -7.55 -4.84
C LEU A 112 6.95 -6.41 -4.99
N ILE A 113 7.87 -6.31 -4.03
CA ILE A 113 8.88 -5.24 -3.97
C ILE A 113 10.25 -5.86 -4.18
N GLU A 114 10.87 -5.54 -5.31
CA GLU A 114 12.12 -6.14 -5.78
C GLU A 114 13.29 -5.16 -5.66
N LYS A 115 14.42 -5.65 -5.16
CA LYS A 115 15.70 -4.93 -5.20
C LYS A 115 16.83 -5.94 -5.28
N ASN A 116 17.82 -5.71 -6.17
CA ASN A 116 19.04 -6.54 -6.32
C ASN A 116 18.76 -8.04 -6.50
N GLY A 117 17.74 -8.38 -7.31
CA GLY A 117 17.39 -9.77 -7.62
C GLY A 117 16.67 -10.54 -6.50
N THR A 118 16.32 -9.85 -5.42
CA THR A 118 15.54 -10.40 -4.32
C THR A 118 14.25 -9.61 -4.11
N ALA A 119 13.23 -10.21 -3.49
CA ALA A 119 11.95 -9.57 -3.28
C ALA A 119 11.38 -9.79 -1.88
N LEU A 120 10.58 -8.82 -1.46
CA LEU A 120 9.60 -8.90 -0.39
C LEU A 120 8.20 -9.00 -1.02
N LEU A 121 7.41 -9.97 -0.58
CA LEU A 121 5.97 -10.00 -0.84
C LEU A 121 5.24 -9.43 0.38
N TYR A 122 4.53 -8.32 0.18
CA TYR A 122 3.65 -7.72 1.18
C TYR A 122 2.20 -8.06 0.81
N ALA A 123 1.58 -8.96 1.57
CA ALA A 123 0.30 -9.57 1.23
C ALA A 123 -0.62 -9.67 2.45
N HIS A 124 -1.06 -8.51 2.91
CA HIS A 124 -2.07 -8.37 3.96
C HIS A 124 -3.45 -8.15 3.37
N ASP A 125 -4.45 -8.51 4.15
CA ASP A 125 -5.88 -8.40 3.81
C ASP A 125 -6.18 -9.01 2.45
N THR A 126 -5.97 -10.31 2.39
CA THR A 126 -6.32 -11.12 1.23
C THR A 126 -6.63 -12.55 1.66
N ASP A 127 -7.59 -13.15 1.00
CA ASP A 127 -7.77 -14.59 0.96
C ASP A 127 -6.71 -15.24 0.07
N ILE A 128 -6.82 -16.55 -0.20
CA ILE A 128 -5.93 -17.26 -1.13
C ILE A 128 -5.85 -16.48 -2.44
N PHE A 129 -4.63 -16.25 -2.91
CA PHE A 129 -4.38 -15.41 -4.07
C PHE A 129 -5.13 -15.90 -5.31
N PRO A 130 -5.68 -14.99 -6.13
CA PRO A 130 -6.22 -15.33 -7.45
C PRO A 130 -5.18 -16.05 -8.31
N GLU A 131 -5.64 -16.94 -9.21
CA GLU A 131 -4.72 -17.74 -10.05
C GLU A 131 -3.78 -16.88 -10.88
N GLU A 132 -4.22 -15.73 -11.37
CA GLU A 132 -3.37 -14.79 -12.10
C GLU A 132 -2.21 -14.23 -11.27
N THR A 133 -2.42 -14.06 -9.96
CA THR A 133 -1.36 -13.64 -9.01
C THR A 133 -0.38 -14.78 -8.76
N TRP A 134 -0.87 -16.01 -8.58
CA TRP A 134 -0.02 -17.20 -8.52
C TRP A 134 0.80 -17.37 -9.78
N ASP A 135 0.18 -17.20 -10.92
CA ASP A 135 0.84 -17.29 -12.23
C ASP A 135 1.96 -16.27 -12.39
N TYR A 136 1.73 -15.03 -11.94
CA TYR A 136 2.77 -14.01 -11.95
C TYR A 136 3.94 -14.39 -11.03
N LEU A 137 3.65 -14.79 -9.78
CA LEU A 137 4.67 -15.17 -8.80
C LEU A 137 5.52 -16.37 -9.27
N ARG A 138 4.91 -17.36 -9.92
CA ARG A 138 5.64 -18.52 -10.49
C ARG A 138 6.59 -18.14 -11.65
N LYS A 139 6.24 -17.06 -12.38
CA LYS A 139 6.93 -16.66 -13.62
C LYS A 139 7.87 -15.47 -13.44
N CYS A 140 7.77 -14.71 -12.33
CA CYS A 140 8.55 -13.48 -12.15
C CYS A 140 10.07 -13.68 -12.04
N GLY A 141 10.52 -14.88 -11.70
CA GLY A 141 11.94 -15.25 -11.68
C GLY A 141 12.77 -14.61 -10.56
N VAL A 142 12.14 -13.99 -9.57
CA VAL A 142 12.83 -13.38 -8.42
C VAL A 142 12.86 -14.31 -7.22
N THR A 143 13.87 -14.16 -6.37
CA THR A 143 13.97 -14.90 -5.12
C THR A 143 13.24 -14.13 -4.02
N LEU A 144 12.17 -14.71 -3.46
CA LEU A 144 11.53 -14.17 -2.27
C LEU A 144 12.45 -14.34 -1.06
N ARG A 145 12.82 -13.23 -0.43
CA ARG A 145 13.61 -13.20 0.82
C ARG A 145 12.70 -13.12 2.04
N ALA A 146 11.53 -12.53 1.89
CA ALA A 146 10.50 -12.46 2.91
C ALA A 146 9.12 -12.40 2.27
N ALA A 147 8.14 -12.94 2.99
CA ALA A 147 6.74 -12.75 2.71
C ALA A 147 6.02 -12.36 4.01
N SER A 148 5.29 -11.26 3.98
CA SER A 148 4.38 -10.85 5.04
C SER A 148 2.98 -11.20 4.56
N LEU A 149 2.38 -12.22 5.18
CA LEU A 149 1.12 -12.82 4.75
C LEU A 149 0.01 -12.49 5.74
N ASP A 150 -1.19 -12.38 5.21
CA ASP A 150 -2.40 -12.38 6.05
C ASP A 150 -2.54 -13.73 6.76
N CYS A 151 -2.88 -13.69 8.02
CA CYS A 151 -3.22 -14.87 8.83
C CYS A 151 -4.35 -14.57 9.80
N THR A 152 -5.18 -13.58 9.47
CA THR A 152 -6.28 -13.10 10.31
C THR A 152 -7.28 -14.21 10.66
N GLY A 153 -7.53 -15.14 9.74
CA GLY A 153 -8.38 -16.29 9.96
C GLY A 153 -7.82 -17.30 10.99
N GLY A 154 -6.54 -17.22 11.31
CA GLY A 154 -5.89 -18.13 12.27
C GLY A 154 -6.03 -19.59 11.85
N VAL A 155 -6.30 -20.47 12.82
CA VAL A 155 -6.42 -21.93 12.64
C VAL A 155 -7.88 -22.39 12.43
N HIS A 156 -8.76 -21.53 11.98
CA HIS A 156 -10.16 -21.90 11.73
C HIS A 156 -10.31 -22.57 10.36
N GLU A 157 -10.50 -23.89 10.37
CA GLU A 157 -10.66 -24.71 9.17
C GLU A 157 -12.04 -24.53 8.48
N ASP A 158 -13.04 -24.02 9.22
CA ASP A 158 -14.45 -23.95 8.79
C ASP A 158 -14.90 -22.55 8.32
N LEU A 159 -13.98 -21.60 8.16
CA LEU A 159 -14.35 -20.28 7.67
C LEU A 159 -14.60 -20.34 6.16
N GLU A 160 -15.89 -20.23 5.77
CA GLU A 160 -16.23 -19.79 4.41
C GLU A 160 -15.53 -18.44 4.15
N TYR A 161 -15.25 -18.13 2.90
CA TYR A 161 -14.56 -16.91 2.45
C TYR A 161 -14.77 -15.70 3.38
N THR A 162 -13.69 -15.20 3.90
CA THR A 162 -13.68 -14.03 4.81
C THR A 162 -12.93 -12.83 4.23
N GLY A 163 -12.26 -12.96 3.10
CA GLY A 163 -11.31 -11.99 2.56
C GLY A 163 -9.98 -11.99 3.28
N HIS A 164 -9.71 -13.01 4.10
CA HIS A 164 -8.50 -13.21 4.87
C HIS A 164 -8.04 -14.66 4.82
N MET A 165 -6.72 -14.89 4.83
CA MET A 165 -6.17 -16.25 4.87
C MET A 165 -6.24 -16.85 6.27
N CYS A 166 -6.40 -18.18 6.30
CA CYS A 166 -6.16 -19.04 7.45
C CYS A 166 -4.76 -19.67 7.39
N VAL A 167 -4.23 -20.14 8.52
CA VAL A 167 -2.91 -20.81 8.62
C VAL A 167 -3.13 -22.31 8.69
#